data_4c7ad0b34845b367205ec17860f61e50
#
_entry.id   4c7ad0b34845b367205ec17860f61e50
#
_cell.length_a   1.000
_cell.length_b   1.000
_cell.length_c   1.000
_cell.angle_alpha   90.00
_cell.angle_beta   90.00
_cell.angle_gamma   90.00
#
_symmetry.space_group_name_H-M   'P 1'
#
loop_
_entity.id
_entity.type
_entity.pdbx_description
1 polymer ?
#
loop_
_entity_poly.entity_id
_entity_poly.type
_entity_poly.pdbx_seq_one_letter_code
_entity_poly.pdbx_strand_id
1 'polypeptide(L)'
;MLELNKIYKAKQQISGFVNKTPFIHSSFLSDICQSEIYLKNENLQITGAYKIRGAYNKIANLSAEQKQHGVIAASAGNHAQGVAISAKKFGIKAVIVMPESTPLLKVSATKALGAEVILKGDNFDEAYTFTTSYAKENNLSFIHPFEDEFVIAGQGTLMLEMLDEISDLDMIITPVGGGGLISGIASAAKQINPNIKIIGVGAKGAPAMYESFHAKKIKNAKSVRTIADGIAVRDANPINFNIILECVDDFIQVDDEEIANAVLFLLEKHKIIVEGAGAASVATLLHQKINTQNHKKIGVVLSGGNIDAQMLNIIIEKGLFKSYRKMQIHVTLVDKPGTLLHLTDSLKIANANIVKIDYDRFSTKLDYGDAMISITLETKGKEHQEEIRKILTQKAFNFYESF
;
A
#
# COMPACT_ATOMS: atom_id res chain seq x y z
N MET A 1 -23.21 -8.24 -10.84
CA MET A 1 -22.51 -6.93 -10.85
C MET A 1 -23.39 -5.81 -10.29
N LEU A 2 -22.85 -4.66 -9.92
CA LEU A 2 -23.59 -3.47 -9.50
C LEU A 2 -24.09 -2.71 -10.73
N GLU A 3 -25.33 -2.20 -10.69
CA GLU A 3 -25.91 -1.44 -11.82
C GLU A 3 -25.12 -0.15 -12.13
N LEU A 4 -24.81 0.09 -13.40
CA LEU A 4 -24.04 1.24 -13.86
C LEU A 4 -24.68 2.58 -13.47
N ASN A 5 -26.02 2.66 -13.48
CA ASN A 5 -26.75 3.87 -13.09
C ASN A 5 -26.48 4.29 -11.62
N LYS A 6 -26.24 3.33 -10.69
CA LYS A 6 -25.85 3.63 -9.30
C LYS A 6 -24.47 4.30 -9.26
N ILE A 7 -23.56 3.91 -10.15
CA ILE A 7 -22.21 4.49 -10.25
C ILE A 7 -22.25 5.90 -10.84
N TYR A 8 -23.10 6.14 -11.88
CA TYR A 8 -23.31 7.49 -12.41
C TYR A 8 -23.93 8.43 -11.37
N LYS A 9 -24.91 7.97 -10.59
CA LYS A 9 -25.47 8.73 -9.47
C LYS A 9 -24.42 9.04 -8.43
N ALA A 10 -23.55 8.07 -8.09
CA ALA A 10 -22.44 8.29 -7.17
C ALA A 10 -21.46 9.34 -7.72
N LYS A 11 -21.13 9.34 -9.02
CA LYS A 11 -20.27 10.35 -9.66
C LYS A 11 -20.86 11.77 -9.50
N GLN A 12 -22.17 11.92 -9.70
CA GLN A 12 -22.85 13.20 -9.46
C GLN A 12 -22.81 13.60 -7.99
N GLN A 13 -23.07 12.64 -7.08
CA GLN A 13 -23.13 12.88 -5.63
C GLN A 13 -21.80 13.33 -5.04
N ILE A 14 -20.67 12.73 -5.47
CA ILE A 14 -19.33 13.07 -4.95
C ILE A 14 -18.70 14.29 -5.62
N SER A 15 -19.30 14.77 -6.72
CA SER A 15 -18.80 15.91 -7.49
C SER A 15 -18.68 17.17 -6.63
N GLY A 16 -17.61 17.92 -6.81
CA GLY A 16 -17.33 19.15 -6.06
C GLY A 16 -16.82 18.94 -4.63
N PHE A 17 -16.72 17.69 -4.15
CA PHE A 17 -16.09 17.39 -2.88
C PHE A 17 -14.90 16.43 -3.01
N VAL A 18 -15.06 15.36 -3.76
CA VAL A 18 -13.98 14.40 -4.02
C VAL A 18 -13.15 14.88 -5.21
N ASN A 19 -11.83 14.84 -5.11
CA ASN A 19 -10.96 15.25 -6.20
C ASN A 19 -11.03 14.28 -7.37
N LYS A 20 -11.09 14.81 -8.60
CA LYS A 20 -10.72 14.05 -9.79
C LYS A 20 -9.20 13.95 -9.80
N THR A 21 -8.68 12.78 -9.44
CA THR A 21 -7.24 12.57 -9.32
C THR A 21 -6.58 12.39 -10.70
N PRO A 22 -5.28 12.74 -10.84
CA PRO A 22 -4.59 12.60 -12.10
C PRO A 22 -4.54 11.15 -12.62
N PHE A 23 -4.63 10.99 -13.95
CA PHE A 23 -4.41 9.72 -14.64
C PHE A 23 -3.26 9.91 -15.63
N ILE A 24 -2.03 9.57 -15.23
CA ILE A 24 -0.79 10.02 -15.83
C ILE A 24 -0.07 8.88 -16.54
N HIS A 25 0.40 9.12 -17.78
CA HIS A 25 1.27 8.18 -18.51
C HIS A 25 2.60 7.97 -17.77
N SER A 26 3.01 6.71 -17.65
CA SER A 26 4.28 6.28 -17.06
C SER A 26 5.23 5.79 -18.15
N SER A 27 6.14 6.62 -18.62
CA SER A 27 7.14 6.21 -19.62
C SER A 27 8.00 5.04 -19.12
N PHE A 28 8.44 5.07 -17.87
CA PHE A 28 9.26 4.00 -17.28
C PHE A 28 8.56 2.63 -17.29
N LEU A 29 7.29 2.57 -16.88
CA LEU A 29 6.54 1.31 -16.91
C LEU A 29 6.17 0.91 -18.33
N SER A 30 5.89 1.87 -19.20
CA SER A 30 5.59 1.62 -20.61
C SER A 30 6.76 0.99 -21.34
N ASP A 31 7.99 1.45 -21.08
CA ASP A 31 9.22 0.86 -21.63
C ASP A 31 9.43 -0.58 -21.12
N ILE A 32 9.18 -0.84 -19.83
CA ILE A 32 9.29 -2.19 -19.24
C ILE A 32 8.25 -3.14 -19.82
N CYS A 33 7.01 -2.67 -19.96
CA CYS A 33 5.86 -3.49 -20.33
C CYS A 33 5.63 -3.59 -21.86
N GLN A 34 6.30 -2.76 -22.65
CA GLN A 34 6.06 -2.60 -24.10
C GLN A 34 4.57 -2.31 -24.40
N SER A 35 3.96 -1.46 -23.56
CA SER A 35 2.54 -1.08 -23.60
C SER A 35 2.39 0.31 -22.99
N GLU A 36 1.38 1.07 -23.34
CA GLU A 36 1.13 2.38 -22.73
C GLU A 36 0.53 2.20 -21.32
N ILE A 37 1.29 2.53 -20.29
CA ILE A 37 0.87 2.39 -18.90
C ILE A 37 0.46 3.76 -18.33
N TYR A 38 -0.73 3.81 -17.73
CA TYR A 38 -1.28 5.01 -17.09
C TYR A 38 -1.57 4.76 -15.63
N LEU A 39 -1.13 5.65 -14.75
CA LEU A 39 -1.28 5.57 -13.29
C LEU A 39 -2.45 6.45 -12.82
N LYS A 40 -3.49 5.87 -12.23
CA LYS A 40 -4.57 6.59 -11.56
C LYS A 40 -4.18 6.85 -10.11
N ASN A 41 -3.87 8.11 -9.79
CA ASN A 41 -3.18 8.52 -8.57
C ASN A 41 -4.13 8.83 -7.40
N GLU A 42 -4.83 7.82 -6.85
CA GLU A 42 -5.68 7.99 -5.66
C GLU A 42 -4.89 8.28 -4.37
N ASN A 43 -3.58 8.10 -4.38
CA ASN A 43 -2.69 8.60 -3.32
C ASN A 43 -2.71 10.15 -3.19
N LEU A 44 -3.16 10.86 -4.23
CA LEU A 44 -3.33 12.32 -4.24
C LEU A 44 -4.77 12.77 -3.90
N GLN A 45 -5.62 11.86 -3.44
CA GLN A 45 -6.96 12.20 -2.96
C GLN A 45 -6.90 13.01 -1.66
N ILE A 46 -7.97 13.74 -1.31
CA ILE A 46 -8.06 14.62 -0.13
C ILE A 46 -7.58 13.92 1.16
N THR A 47 -7.92 12.64 1.32
CA THR A 47 -7.50 11.84 2.48
C THR A 47 -6.29 10.93 2.16
N GLY A 48 -5.60 11.17 1.06
CA GLY A 48 -4.49 10.34 0.62
C GLY A 48 -4.89 8.95 0.12
N ALA A 49 -6.18 8.65 -0.09
CA ALA A 49 -6.66 7.36 -0.59
C ALA A 49 -8.08 7.43 -1.15
N TYR A 50 -8.42 6.48 -2.03
CA TYR A 50 -9.72 6.38 -2.71
C TYR A 50 -10.94 6.20 -1.80
N LYS A 51 -10.74 5.75 -0.57
CA LYS A 51 -11.82 5.37 0.37
C LYS A 51 -12.86 6.46 0.60
N ILE A 52 -12.49 7.71 0.48
CA ILE A 52 -13.40 8.86 0.60
C ILE A 52 -14.56 8.81 -0.42
N ARG A 53 -14.34 8.29 -1.62
CA ARG A 53 -15.37 8.18 -2.67
C ARG A 53 -16.58 7.38 -2.20
N GLY A 54 -16.33 6.17 -1.68
CA GLY A 54 -17.40 5.31 -1.16
C GLY A 54 -17.96 5.80 0.16
N ALA A 55 -17.13 6.27 1.09
CA ALA A 55 -17.58 6.80 2.38
C ALA A 55 -18.50 8.01 2.19
N TYR A 56 -18.11 8.97 1.35
CA TYR A 56 -18.91 10.13 1.04
C TYR A 56 -20.25 9.76 0.36
N ASN A 57 -20.19 8.90 -0.66
CA ASN A 57 -21.41 8.48 -1.36
C ASN A 57 -22.38 7.77 -0.42
N LYS A 58 -21.91 6.91 0.47
CA LYS A 58 -22.75 6.24 1.48
C LYS A 58 -23.39 7.24 2.42
N ILE A 59 -22.61 8.15 3.02
CA ILE A 59 -23.10 9.14 3.98
C ILE A 59 -24.08 10.11 3.32
N ALA A 60 -23.83 10.52 2.09
CA ALA A 60 -24.74 11.40 1.32
C ALA A 60 -26.13 10.78 1.14
N ASN A 61 -26.20 9.45 0.98
CA ASN A 61 -27.44 8.70 0.75
C ASN A 61 -28.13 8.20 2.03
N LEU A 62 -27.65 8.53 3.21
CA LEU A 62 -28.36 8.27 4.46
C LEU A 62 -29.64 9.09 4.56
N SER A 63 -30.69 8.55 5.19
CA SER A 63 -31.90 9.28 5.50
C SER A 63 -31.64 10.45 6.46
N ALA A 64 -32.56 11.40 6.55
CA ALA A 64 -32.46 12.51 7.50
C ALA A 64 -32.34 12.01 8.94
N GLU A 65 -33.12 11.00 9.31
CA GLU A 65 -33.08 10.34 10.63
C GLU A 65 -31.72 9.70 10.89
N GLN A 66 -31.18 8.91 9.93
CA GLN A 66 -29.87 8.30 10.05
C GLN A 66 -28.75 9.35 10.22
N LYS A 67 -28.84 10.46 9.47
CA LYS A 67 -27.89 11.58 9.61
C LYS A 67 -27.95 12.24 10.97
N GLN A 68 -29.15 12.36 11.55
CA GLN A 68 -29.33 12.95 12.88
C GLN A 68 -28.68 12.11 13.99
N HIS A 69 -28.76 10.78 13.92
CA HIS A 69 -28.10 9.89 14.88
C HIS A 69 -26.58 9.86 14.73
N GLY A 70 -26.06 9.98 13.52
CA GLY A 70 -24.63 9.94 13.21
C GLY A 70 -24.18 8.63 12.59
N VAL A 71 -22.86 8.54 12.38
CA VAL A 71 -22.24 7.39 11.71
C VAL A 71 -21.12 6.78 12.56
N ILE A 72 -20.86 5.49 12.34
CA ILE A 72 -19.75 4.78 12.99
C ILE A 72 -19.02 3.88 11.98
N ALA A 73 -17.71 3.72 12.16
CA ALA A 73 -16.92 2.78 11.39
C ALA A 73 -15.81 2.13 12.22
N ALA A 74 -15.44 0.89 11.89
CA ALA A 74 -14.26 0.21 12.41
C ALA A 74 -13.12 0.37 11.42
N SER A 75 -12.11 1.16 11.72
CA SER A 75 -10.91 1.31 10.87
C SER A 75 -9.85 2.18 11.56
N ALA A 76 -8.58 1.80 11.44
CA ALA A 76 -7.43 2.61 11.86
C ALA A 76 -6.69 3.28 10.68
N GLY A 77 -7.26 3.24 9.45
CA GLY A 77 -6.58 3.70 8.23
C GLY A 77 -7.45 4.58 7.32
N ASN A 78 -7.31 4.36 6.03
CA ASN A 78 -7.93 5.16 4.96
C ASN A 78 -9.45 5.30 5.06
N HIS A 79 -10.15 4.24 5.51
CA HIS A 79 -11.60 4.29 5.65
C HIS A 79 -12.03 5.20 6.81
N ALA A 80 -11.31 5.15 7.93
CA ALA A 80 -11.54 6.03 9.08
C ALA A 80 -11.51 7.51 8.67
N GLN A 81 -10.48 7.91 7.95
CA GLN A 81 -10.32 9.28 7.46
C GLN A 81 -11.41 9.66 6.45
N GLY A 82 -11.74 8.75 5.53
CA GLY A 82 -12.81 8.95 4.55
C GLY A 82 -14.18 9.18 5.22
N VAL A 83 -14.52 8.39 6.25
CA VAL A 83 -15.76 8.54 7.02
C VAL A 83 -15.74 9.85 7.83
N ALA A 84 -14.65 10.13 8.54
CA ALA A 84 -14.52 11.33 9.38
C ALA A 84 -14.73 12.63 8.58
N ILE A 85 -14.00 12.81 7.48
CA ILE A 85 -14.09 14.03 6.67
C ILE A 85 -15.45 14.14 5.94
N SER A 86 -16.01 13.00 5.51
CA SER A 86 -17.34 12.99 4.86
C SER A 86 -18.43 13.35 5.85
N ALA A 87 -18.43 12.79 7.05
CA ALA A 87 -19.38 13.14 8.10
C ALA A 87 -19.28 14.62 8.50
N LYS A 88 -18.05 15.14 8.67
CA LYS A 88 -17.81 16.57 8.93
C LYS A 88 -18.43 17.47 7.85
N LYS A 89 -18.30 17.09 6.56
CA LYS A 89 -18.88 17.85 5.44
C LYS A 89 -20.42 17.97 5.55
N PHE A 90 -21.09 16.94 6.07
CA PHE A 90 -22.55 16.93 6.27
C PHE A 90 -22.99 17.42 7.66
N GLY A 91 -22.07 17.84 8.53
CA GLY A 91 -22.37 18.21 9.91
C GLY A 91 -22.86 17.05 10.79
N ILE A 92 -22.46 15.82 10.48
CA ILE A 92 -22.91 14.58 11.13
C ILE A 92 -21.86 14.13 12.13
N LYS A 93 -22.31 13.65 13.30
CA LYS A 93 -21.42 13.01 14.28
C LYS A 93 -20.80 11.75 13.66
N ALA A 94 -19.48 11.61 13.76
CA ALA A 94 -18.75 10.41 13.38
C ALA A 94 -18.04 9.79 14.58
N VAL A 95 -18.20 8.49 14.76
CA VAL A 95 -17.46 7.68 15.73
C VAL A 95 -16.58 6.69 14.96
N ILE A 96 -15.30 6.65 15.29
CA ILE A 96 -14.36 5.69 14.68
C ILE A 96 -13.80 4.81 15.78
N VAL A 97 -13.97 3.50 15.62
CA VAL A 97 -13.41 2.51 16.53
C VAL A 97 -12.12 1.95 15.95
N MET A 98 -11.07 1.94 16.75
CA MET A 98 -9.75 1.45 16.40
C MET A 98 -9.26 0.47 17.47
N PRO A 99 -8.41 -0.53 17.11
CA PRO A 99 -7.71 -1.34 18.11
C PRO A 99 -6.90 -0.48 19.10
N GLU A 100 -6.76 -0.96 20.34
CA GLU A 100 -6.02 -0.24 21.40
C GLU A 100 -4.53 -0.05 21.04
N SER A 101 -3.98 -0.97 20.25
CA SER A 101 -2.60 -0.91 19.73
C SER A 101 -2.38 0.11 18.60
N THR A 102 -3.41 0.84 18.17
CA THR A 102 -3.31 1.79 17.04
C THR A 102 -2.34 2.92 17.35
N PRO A 103 -1.35 3.21 16.48
CA PRO A 103 -0.40 4.30 16.67
C PRO A 103 -1.08 5.64 16.90
N LEU A 104 -0.57 6.42 17.86
CA LEU A 104 -1.14 7.71 18.26
C LEU A 104 -1.29 8.69 17.09
N LEU A 105 -0.38 8.64 16.13
CA LEU A 105 -0.43 9.49 14.93
C LEU A 105 -1.72 9.24 14.12
N LYS A 106 -2.13 7.98 13.92
CA LYS A 106 -3.37 7.61 13.21
C LYS A 106 -4.62 8.06 13.99
N VAL A 107 -4.59 7.91 15.32
CA VAL A 107 -5.66 8.37 16.22
C VAL A 107 -5.82 9.88 16.12
N SER A 108 -4.71 10.62 16.26
CA SER A 108 -4.71 12.10 16.24
C SER A 108 -5.13 12.64 14.87
N ALA A 109 -4.67 12.03 13.78
CA ALA A 109 -5.08 12.41 12.42
C ALA A 109 -6.59 12.26 12.21
N THR A 110 -7.19 11.17 12.71
CA THR A 110 -8.63 10.94 12.59
C THR A 110 -9.44 11.93 13.45
N LYS A 111 -8.98 12.22 14.68
CA LYS A 111 -9.59 13.24 15.54
C LYS A 111 -9.53 14.64 14.92
N ALA A 112 -8.42 14.99 14.27
CA ALA A 112 -8.26 16.29 13.60
C ALA A 112 -9.26 16.47 12.44
N LEU A 113 -9.71 15.37 11.82
CA LEU A 113 -10.77 15.38 10.80
C LEU A 113 -12.18 15.54 11.41
N GLY A 114 -12.32 15.60 12.74
CA GLY A 114 -13.56 15.88 13.43
C GLY A 114 -14.32 14.66 13.95
N ALA A 115 -13.74 13.47 13.92
CA ALA A 115 -14.37 12.27 14.46
C ALA A 115 -14.03 12.05 15.95
N GLU A 116 -14.98 11.49 16.69
CA GLU A 116 -14.73 10.85 17.97
C GLU A 116 -14.01 9.52 17.73
N VAL A 117 -12.94 9.24 18.49
CA VAL A 117 -12.20 7.97 18.36
C VAL A 117 -12.32 7.18 19.66
N ILE A 118 -12.80 5.94 19.54
CA ILE A 118 -12.86 4.95 20.61
C ILE A 118 -11.77 3.91 20.34
N LEU A 119 -10.88 3.70 21.31
CA LEU A 119 -9.90 2.61 21.27
C LEU A 119 -10.50 1.39 21.98
N LYS A 120 -10.66 0.27 21.27
CA LYS A 120 -11.28 -0.93 21.82
C LYS A 120 -10.86 -2.21 21.09
N GLY A 121 -10.47 -3.21 21.88
CA GLY A 121 -10.02 -4.51 21.40
C GLY A 121 -8.54 -4.54 20.99
N ASP A 122 -7.96 -5.73 20.99
CA ASP A 122 -6.54 -5.94 20.68
C ASP A 122 -6.25 -5.96 19.16
N ASN A 123 -7.28 -6.24 18.35
CA ASN A 123 -7.18 -6.41 16.91
C ASN A 123 -8.42 -5.85 16.18
N PHE A 124 -8.36 -5.88 14.83
CA PHE A 124 -9.45 -5.37 13.99
C PHE A 124 -10.78 -6.09 14.21
N ASP A 125 -10.78 -7.40 14.41
CA ASP A 125 -12.01 -8.19 14.54
C ASP A 125 -12.77 -7.86 15.83
N GLU A 126 -12.05 -7.65 16.91
CA GLU A 126 -12.61 -7.22 18.19
C GLU A 126 -13.15 -5.80 18.11
N ALA A 127 -12.38 -4.88 17.51
CA ALA A 127 -12.84 -3.52 17.25
C ALA A 127 -14.10 -3.52 16.37
N TYR A 128 -14.15 -4.37 15.32
CA TYR A 128 -15.31 -4.51 14.44
C TYR A 128 -16.54 -5.05 15.19
N THR A 129 -16.36 -6.09 16.01
CA THR A 129 -17.43 -6.69 16.83
C THR A 129 -18.00 -5.65 17.80
N PHE A 130 -17.14 -4.91 18.49
CA PHE A 130 -17.57 -3.81 19.36
C PHE A 130 -18.33 -2.74 18.57
N THR A 131 -17.82 -2.35 17.40
CA THR A 131 -18.44 -1.32 16.55
C THR A 131 -19.85 -1.70 16.14
N THR A 132 -20.10 -2.95 15.77
CA THR A 132 -21.43 -3.41 15.35
C THR A 132 -22.44 -3.43 16.51
N SER A 133 -22.01 -3.77 17.72
CA SER A 133 -22.84 -3.73 18.93
C SER A 133 -23.13 -2.28 19.34
N TYR A 134 -22.11 -1.45 19.39
CA TYR A 134 -22.21 -0.03 19.75
C TYR A 134 -23.09 0.76 18.76
N ALA A 135 -23.01 0.42 17.47
CA ALA A 135 -23.87 1.00 16.44
C ALA A 135 -25.35 0.79 16.74
N LYS A 136 -25.73 -0.45 17.11
CA LYS A 136 -27.12 -0.81 17.45
C LYS A 136 -27.60 -0.13 18.72
N GLU A 137 -26.80 -0.13 19.77
CA GLU A 137 -27.14 0.46 21.08
C GLU A 137 -27.34 1.98 20.99
N ASN A 138 -26.60 2.65 20.09
CA ASN A 138 -26.61 4.11 19.95
C ASN A 138 -27.33 4.59 18.67
N ASN A 139 -28.01 3.72 17.94
CA ASN A 139 -28.70 4.01 16.68
C ASN A 139 -27.82 4.67 15.62
N LEU A 140 -26.49 4.38 15.63
CA LEU A 140 -25.55 4.92 14.65
C LEU A 140 -25.58 4.12 13.35
N SER A 141 -25.46 4.81 12.21
CA SER A 141 -25.35 4.15 10.91
C SER A 141 -23.93 3.61 10.70
N PHE A 142 -23.78 2.30 10.59
CA PHE A 142 -22.49 1.67 10.32
C PHE A 142 -22.08 1.89 8.86
N ILE A 143 -20.90 2.46 8.66
CA ILE A 143 -20.31 2.70 7.34
C ILE A 143 -19.28 1.59 7.08
N HIS A 144 -19.70 0.55 6.34
CA HIS A 144 -18.85 -0.60 6.03
C HIS A 144 -17.70 -0.21 5.07
N PRO A 145 -16.45 -0.68 5.28
CA PRO A 145 -15.30 -0.25 4.48
C PRO A 145 -15.30 -0.72 3.01
N PHE A 146 -16.13 -1.71 2.65
CA PHE A 146 -16.17 -2.29 1.31
C PHE A 146 -17.45 -3.10 0.97
N GLU A 147 -18.21 -3.62 1.94
CA GLU A 147 -19.40 -4.46 1.71
C GLU A 147 -20.69 -3.64 1.84
N ASP A 148 -20.86 -2.68 0.94
CA ASP A 148 -22.05 -1.83 0.86
C ASP A 148 -22.20 -1.31 -0.57
N GLU A 149 -23.39 -1.39 -1.16
CA GLU A 149 -23.64 -0.98 -2.55
C GLU A 149 -23.32 0.50 -2.81
N PHE A 150 -23.61 1.40 -1.88
CA PHE A 150 -23.28 2.81 -2.02
C PHE A 150 -21.77 3.05 -1.94
N VAL A 151 -21.08 2.29 -1.07
CA VAL A 151 -19.62 2.34 -0.98
C VAL A 151 -19.02 1.83 -2.29
N ILE A 152 -19.45 0.67 -2.79
CA ILE A 152 -19.01 0.09 -4.07
C ILE A 152 -19.26 1.05 -5.23
N ALA A 153 -20.45 1.67 -5.29
CA ALA A 153 -20.79 2.65 -6.32
C ALA A 153 -19.86 3.86 -6.31
N GLY A 154 -19.54 4.38 -5.12
CA GLY A 154 -18.59 5.47 -4.96
C GLY A 154 -17.20 5.11 -5.49
N GLN A 155 -16.72 3.89 -5.21
CA GLN A 155 -15.42 3.40 -5.71
C GLN A 155 -15.44 3.22 -7.25
N GLY A 156 -16.57 2.79 -7.82
CA GLY A 156 -16.74 2.62 -9.28
C GLY A 156 -16.61 3.92 -10.07
N THR A 157 -16.76 5.09 -9.43
CA THR A 157 -16.55 6.39 -10.09
C THR A 157 -15.15 6.56 -10.65
N LEU A 158 -14.17 5.86 -10.09
CA LEU A 158 -12.80 5.81 -10.60
C LEU A 158 -12.73 5.33 -12.05
N MET A 159 -13.49 4.28 -12.39
CA MET A 159 -13.53 3.77 -13.77
C MET A 159 -14.10 4.80 -14.73
N LEU A 160 -15.15 5.51 -14.32
CA LEU A 160 -15.75 6.57 -15.16
C LEU A 160 -14.75 7.70 -15.41
N GLU A 161 -13.95 8.10 -14.41
CA GLU A 161 -12.92 9.12 -14.57
C GLU A 161 -11.81 8.67 -15.51
N MET A 162 -11.37 7.39 -15.41
CA MET A 162 -10.33 6.85 -16.30
C MET A 162 -10.81 6.79 -17.75
N LEU A 163 -12.05 6.35 -17.99
CA LEU A 163 -12.64 6.31 -19.34
C LEU A 163 -12.96 7.69 -19.93
N ASP A 164 -13.26 8.68 -19.09
CA ASP A 164 -13.42 10.07 -19.54
C ASP A 164 -12.10 10.64 -20.10
N GLU A 165 -10.95 10.16 -19.63
CA GLU A 165 -9.63 10.62 -20.08
C GLU A 165 -9.05 9.73 -21.20
N ILE A 166 -9.24 8.42 -21.11
CA ILE A 166 -8.75 7.43 -22.09
C ILE A 166 -9.87 6.42 -22.34
N SER A 167 -10.61 6.62 -23.41
CA SER A 167 -11.82 5.82 -23.72
C SER A 167 -11.53 4.41 -24.25
N ASP A 168 -10.30 4.16 -24.74
CA ASP A 168 -9.85 2.93 -25.39
C ASP A 168 -8.87 2.13 -24.52
N LEU A 169 -9.11 2.11 -23.20
CA LEU A 169 -8.37 1.24 -22.29
C LEU A 169 -8.64 -0.24 -22.56
N ASP A 170 -7.58 -1.05 -22.59
CA ASP A 170 -7.66 -2.50 -22.83
C ASP A 170 -7.67 -3.31 -21.53
N MET A 171 -6.99 -2.79 -20.50
CA MET A 171 -6.82 -3.50 -19.22
C MET A 171 -6.80 -2.51 -18.05
N ILE A 172 -7.34 -2.94 -16.92
CA ILE A 172 -7.24 -2.25 -15.62
C ILE A 172 -6.66 -3.19 -14.60
N ILE A 173 -5.63 -2.71 -13.87
CA ILE A 173 -5.00 -3.43 -12.77
C ILE A 173 -5.30 -2.69 -11.47
N THR A 174 -5.90 -3.37 -10.48
CA THR A 174 -6.34 -2.73 -9.24
C THR A 174 -6.07 -3.61 -8.01
N PRO A 175 -5.64 -3.03 -6.87
CA PRO A 175 -5.39 -3.79 -5.66
C PRO A 175 -6.70 -4.25 -5.01
N VAL A 176 -6.65 -5.44 -4.38
CA VAL A 176 -7.83 -6.09 -3.80
C VAL A 176 -7.55 -6.57 -2.38
N GLY A 177 -8.26 -5.98 -1.41
CA GLY A 177 -8.45 -6.53 -0.07
C GLY A 177 -9.87 -7.10 0.06
N GLY A 178 -10.78 -6.38 0.68
CA GLY A 178 -12.19 -6.77 0.80
C GLY A 178 -13.02 -6.64 -0.49
N GLY A 179 -12.42 -6.19 -1.60
CA GLY A 179 -13.02 -6.24 -2.92
C GLY A 179 -13.87 -5.03 -3.35
N GLY A 180 -14.18 -4.06 -2.47
CA GLY A 180 -15.08 -2.97 -2.80
C GLY A 180 -14.61 -2.07 -3.96
N LEU A 181 -13.30 -1.83 -4.08
CA LEU A 181 -12.71 -1.04 -5.17
C LEU A 181 -12.86 -1.74 -6.52
N ILE A 182 -12.37 -2.97 -6.61
CA ILE A 182 -12.43 -3.75 -7.85
C ILE A 182 -13.88 -4.05 -8.27
N SER A 183 -14.77 -4.32 -7.32
CA SER A 183 -16.20 -4.54 -7.59
C SER A 183 -16.84 -3.33 -8.26
N GLY A 184 -16.55 -2.12 -7.79
CA GLY A 184 -17.03 -0.88 -8.40
C GLY A 184 -16.44 -0.65 -9.78
N ILE A 185 -15.12 -0.75 -9.92
CA ILE A 185 -14.39 -0.58 -11.19
C ILE A 185 -14.88 -1.60 -12.23
N ALA A 186 -14.89 -2.88 -11.86
CA ALA A 186 -15.27 -3.97 -12.77
C ALA A 186 -16.73 -3.88 -13.20
N SER A 187 -17.65 -3.55 -12.27
CA SER A 187 -19.07 -3.35 -12.62
C SER A 187 -19.26 -2.23 -13.62
N ALA A 188 -18.54 -1.10 -13.48
CA ALA A 188 -18.59 -0.02 -14.46
C ALA A 188 -17.97 -0.42 -15.79
N ALA A 189 -16.77 -0.98 -15.77
CA ALA A 189 -16.02 -1.38 -16.97
C ALA A 189 -16.82 -2.35 -17.83
N LYS A 190 -17.30 -3.46 -17.25
CA LYS A 190 -17.97 -4.53 -17.99
C LYS A 190 -19.32 -4.10 -18.61
N GLN A 191 -20.00 -3.14 -18.02
CA GLN A 191 -21.26 -2.59 -18.59
C GLN A 191 -21.01 -1.53 -19.67
N ILE A 192 -19.86 -0.81 -19.64
CA ILE A 192 -19.51 0.19 -20.65
C ILE A 192 -18.79 -0.48 -21.83
N ASN A 193 -17.77 -1.28 -21.55
CA ASN A 193 -17.03 -2.05 -22.54
C ASN A 193 -16.60 -3.41 -21.94
N PRO A 194 -17.30 -4.50 -22.27
CA PRO A 194 -17.01 -5.83 -21.71
C PRO A 194 -15.66 -6.39 -22.12
N ASN A 195 -15.00 -5.82 -23.14
CA ASN A 195 -13.68 -6.27 -23.61
C ASN A 195 -12.54 -5.79 -22.71
N ILE A 196 -12.75 -4.77 -21.87
CA ILE A 196 -11.72 -4.31 -20.93
C ILE A 196 -11.40 -5.43 -19.95
N LYS A 197 -10.13 -5.84 -19.88
CA LYS A 197 -9.64 -6.84 -18.94
C LYS A 197 -9.50 -6.23 -17.55
N ILE A 198 -10.05 -6.87 -16.55
CA ILE A 198 -9.97 -6.44 -15.14
C ILE A 198 -9.12 -7.44 -14.38
N ILE A 199 -7.99 -6.95 -13.86
CA ILE A 199 -7.04 -7.77 -13.11
C ILE A 199 -7.02 -7.33 -11.65
N GLY A 200 -7.32 -8.28 -10.76
CA GLY A 200 -7.20 -8.09 -9.31
C GLY A 200 -5.80 -8.42 -8.82
N VAL A 201 -5.29 -7.63 -7.88
CA VAL A 201 -4.00 -7.88 -7.25
C VAL A 201 -4.14 -7.97 -5.75
N GLY A 202 -3.85 -9.14 -5.18
CA GLY A 202 -3.82 -9.40 -3.74
C GLY A 202 -2.40 -9.53 -3.20
N ALA A 203 -2.22 -9.28 -1.91
CA ALA A 203 -0.98 -9.60 -1.22
C ALA A 203 -0.95 -11.09 -0.85
N LYS A 204 0.20 -11.77 -1.04
CA LYS A 204 0.39 -13.18 -0.61
C LYS A 204 0.11 -13.38 0.88
N GLY A 205 0.43 -12.36 1.71
CA GLY A 205 0.17 -12.38 3.14
C GLY A 205 -1.30 -12.16 3.53
N ALA A 206 -2.21 -11.91 2.57
CA ALA A 206 -3.65 -11.76 2.77
C ALA A 206 -4.44 -12.49 1.66
N PRO A 207 -4.41 -13.84 1.61
CA PRO A 207 -4.79 -14.61 0.44
C PRO A 207 -6.30 -14.83 0.25
N ALA A 208 -7.16 -14.42 1.19
CA ALA A 208 -8.56 -14.84 1.26
C ALA A 208 -9.33 -14.63 -0.05
N MET A 209 -9.29 -13.43 -0.66
CA MET A 209 -10.03 -13.16 -1.88
C MET A 209 -9.40 -13.85 -3.10
N TYR A 210 -8.07 -13.94 -3.17
CA TYR A 210 -7.36 -14.69 -4.22
C TYR A 210 -7.75 -16.18 -4.20
N GLU A 211 -7.66 -16.83 -3.04
CA GLU A 211 -8.03 -18.23 -2.89
C GLU A 211 -9.52 -18.46 -3.15
N SER A 212 -10.38 -17.51 -2.77
CA SER A 212 -11.81 -17.56 -3.04
C SER A 212 -12.09 -17.51 -4.53
N PHE A 213 -11.44 -16.60 -5.27
CA PHE A 213 -11.58 -16.43 -6.72
C PHE A 213 -11.23 -17.72 -7.47
N HIS A 214 -10.04 -18.27 -7.23
CA HIS A 214 -9.58 -19.48 -7.91
C HIS A 214 -10.35 -20.75 -7.49
N ALA A 215 -10.80 -20.81 -6.23
CA ALA A 215 -11.63 -21.92 -5.77
C ALA A 215 -13.11 -21.80 -6.16
N LYS A 216 -13.53 -20.64 -6.69
CA LYS A 216 -14.94 -20.31 -6.99
C LYS A 216 -15.89 -20.47 -5.80
N LYS A 217 -15.36 -20.30 -4.60
CA LYS A 217 -16.10 -20.35 -3.32
C LYS A 217 -15.38 -19.54 -2.26
N ILE A 218 -16.11 -18.94 -1.34
CA ILE A 218 -15.54 -18.15 -0.24
C ILE A 218 -14.60 -19.02 0.59
N LYS A 219 -13.41 -18.49 0.80
CA LYS A 219 -12.38 -18.98 1.71
C LYS A 219 -11.87 -17.84 2.57
N ASN A 220 -11.68 -18.11 3.84
CA ASN A 220 -11.12 -17.17 4.79
C ASN A 220 -9.69 -17.57 5.13
N ALA A 221 -8.81 -16.59 5.33
CA ALA A 221 -7.44 -16.85 5.74
C ALA A 221 -7.37 -17.13 7.25
N LYS A 222 -6.43 -17.98 7.66
CA LYS A 222 -6.18 -18.25 9.08
C LYS A 222 -5.53 -17.06 9.79
N SER A 223 -4.67 -16.34 9.08
CA SER A 223 -3.95 -15.17 9.56
C SER A 223 -3.64 -14.24 8.39
N VAL A 224 -3.34 -12.99 8.71
CA VAL A 224 -2.93 -11.97 7.73
C VAL A 224 -1.65 -11.32 8.20
N ARG A 225 -0.66 -11.25 7.31
CA ARG A 225 0.60 -10.55 7.56
C ARG A 225 1.16 -10.00 6.25
N THR A 226 1.10 -8.69 6.06
CA THR A 226 1.63 -7.99 4.89
C THR A 226 1.92 -6.53 5.21
N ILE A 227 2.86 -5.91 4.50
CA ILE A 227 3.11 -4.47 4.55
C ILE A 227 2.02 -3.66 3.82
N ALA A 228 1.14 -4.32 3.10
CA ALA A 228 0.03 -3.70 2.36
C ALA A 228 -1.24 -3.62 3.24
N ASP A 229 -1.19 -2.84 4.33
CA ASP A 229 -2.27 -2.70 5.32
C ASP A 229 -3.65 -2.46 4.69
N GLY A 230 -3.73 -1.63 3.65
CA GLY A 230 -4.99 -1.27 2.97
C GLY A 230 -5.70 -2.44 2.27
N ILE A 231 -4.99 -3.55 2.01
CA ILE A 231 -5.53 -4.79 1.43
C ILE A 231 -5.37 -6.01 2.33
N ALA A 232 -4.97 -5.81 3.60
CA ALA A 232 -4.80 -6.86 4.60
C ALA A 232 -6.16 -7.32 5.16
N VAL A 233 -6.93 -8.07 4.37
CA VAL A 233 -8.28 -8.55 4.74
C VAL A 233 -8.26 -10.07 4.90
N ARG A 234 -8.74 -10.53 6.08
CA ARG A 234 -8.75 -11.94 6.46
C ARG A 234 -9.90 -12.71 5.83
N ASP A 235 -11.06 -12.09 5.75
CA ASP A 235 -12.30 -12.78 5.39
C ASP A 235 -12.86 -12.21 4.07
N ALA A 236 -13.12 -13.09 3.12
CA ALA A 236 -13.82 -12.73 1.89
C ALA A 236 -15.33 -12.56 2.18
N ASN A 237 -15.93 -11.53 1.59
CA ASN A 237 -17.34 -11.22 1.78
C ASN A 237 -18.19 -11.60 0.57
N PRO A 238 -19.46 -12.02 0.75
CA PRO A 238 -20.28 -12.53 -0.33
C PRO A 238 -20.60 -11.53 -1.44
N ILE A 239 -20.86 -10.26 -1.09
CA ILE A 239 -21.30 -9.24 -2.07
C ILE A 239 -20.17 -9.00 -3.09
N ASN A 240 -18.98 -8.65 -2.62
CA ASN A 240 -17.85 -8.38 -3.51
C ASN A 240 -17.34 -9.64 -4.20
N PHE A 241 -17.34 -10.78 -3.51
CA PHE A 241 -16.93 -12.05 -4.09
C PHE A 241 -17.76 -12.41 -5.33
N ASN A 242 -19.09 -12.28 -5.25
CA ASN A 242 -19.97 -12.57 -6.39
C ASN A 242 -19.72 -11.61 -7.57
N ILE A 243 -19.51 -10.31 -7.29
CA ILE A 243 -19.17 -9.34 -8.33
C ILE A 243 -17.81 -9.66 -8.97
N ILE A 244 -16.82 -10.02 -8.14
CA ILE A 244 -15.47 -10.36 -8.60
C ILE A 244 -15.51 -11.60 -9.49
N LEU A 245 -16.25 -12.66 -9.11
CA LEU A 245 -16.42 -13.86 -9.96
C LEU A 245 -17.06 -13.57 -11.31
N GLU A 246 -17.99 -12.62 -11.35
CA GLU A 246 -18.72 -12.25 -12.57
C GLU A 246 -17.91 -11.32 -13.49
N CYS A 247 -17.14 -10.38 -12.93
CA CYS A 247 -16.60 -9.24 -13.66
C CYS A 247 -15.08 -9.17 -13.75
N VAL A 248 -14.35 -9.94 -12.96
CA VAL A 248 -12.87 -9.93 -12.95
C VAL A 248 -12.34 -11.07 -13.81
N ASP A 249 -11.41 -10.74 -14.70
CA ASP A 249 -10.88 -11.71 -15.67
C ASP A 249 -9.75 -12.56 -15.09
N ASP A 250 -8.91 -11.98 -14.20
CA ASP A 250 -7.84 -12.71 -13.55
C ASP A 250 -7.49 -12.09 -12.19
N PHE A 251 -6.84 -12.86 -11.33
CA PHE A 251 -6.46 -12.44 -9.99
C PHE A 251 -5.04 -12.93 -9.66
N ILE A 252 -4.15 -12.00 -9.34
CA ILE A 252 -2.72 -12.23 -9.15
C ILE A 252 -2.31 -11.91 -7.71
N GLN A 253 -1.25 -12.55 -7.23
CA GLN A 253 -0.64 -12.23 -5.94
C GLN A 253 0.77 -11.69 -6.08
N VAL A 254 1.08 -10.71 -5.25
CA VAL A 254 2.42 -10.15 -5.03
C VAL A 254 2.83 -10.35 -3.57
N ASP A 255 4.12 -10.54 -3.32
CA ASP A 255 4.64 -10.60 -1.95
C ASP A 255 5.13 -9.24 -1.46
N ASP A 256 5.49 -9.18 -0.17
CA ASP A 256 5.88 -7.94 0.48
C ASP A 256 7.18 -7.34 -0.10
N GLU A 257 8.08 -8.16 -0.62
CA GLU A 257 9.31 -7.70 -1.26
C GLU A 257 9.02 -7.06 -2.63
N GLU A 258 8.13 -7.65 -3.40
CA GLU A 258 7.67 -7.11 -4.67
C GLU A 258 6.92 -5.79 -4.48
N ILE A 259 6.10 -5.70 -3.43
CA ILE A 259 5.39 -4.48 -3.04
C ILE A 259 6.38 -3.40 -2.59
N ALA A 260 7.35 -3.73 -1.74
CA ALA A 260 8.37 -2.80 -1.26
C ALA A 260 9.21 -2.24 -2.43
N ASN A 261 9.58 -3.10 -3.39
CA ASN A 261 10.28 -2.68 -4.60
C ASN A 261 9.44 -1.69 -5.43
N ALA A 262 8.13 -1.94 -5.57
CA ALA A 262 7.24 -1.04 -6.28
C ALA A 262 7.06 0.32 -5.55
N VAL A 263 6.99 0.34 -4.21
CA VAL A 263 6.98 1.59 -3.43
C VAL A 263 8.24 2.41 -3.71
N LEU A 264 9.41 1.77 -3.64
CA LEU A 264 10.69 2.44 -3.89
C LEU A 264 10.80 2.92 -5.34
N PHE A 265 10.38 2.12 -6.31
CA PHE A 265 10.34 2.49 -7.73
C PHE A 265 9.47 3.73 -7.97
N LEU A 266 8.27 3.79 -7.41
CA LEU A 266 7.37 4.92 -7.55
C LEU A 266 7.96 6.19 -6.90
N LEU A 267 8.60 6.06 -5.74
CA LEU A 267 9.31 7.15 -5.08
C LEU A 267 10.47 7.68 -5.96
N GLU A 268 11.32 6.79 -6.48
CA GLU A 268 12.53 7.18 -7.20
C GLU A 268 12.26 7.63 -8.63
N LYS A 269 11.35 6.98 -9.36
CA LYS A 269 11.09 7.25 -10.78
C LYS A 269 9.96 8.24 -11.01
N HIS A 270 8.90 8.15 -10.21
CA HIS A 270 7.71 9.00 -10.36
C HIS A 270 7.64 10.15 -9.37
N LYS A 271 8.49 10.17 -8.32
CA LYS A 271 8.50 11.19 -7.25
C LYS A 271 7.17 11.26 -6.49
N ILE A 272 6.48 10.14 -6.39
CA ILE A 272 5.23 10.00 -5.66
C ILE A 272 5.37 9.01 -4.52
N ILE A 273 4.67 9.29 -3.42
CA ILE A 273 4.60 8.42 -2.25
C ILE A 273 3.30 7.61 -2.33
N VAL A 274 3.44 6.28 -2.20
CA VAL A 274 2.31 5.36 -2.13
C VAL A 274 2.49 4.41 -0.95
N GLU A 275 1.40 3.94 -0.38
CA GLU A 275 1.40 2.86 0.60
C GLU A 275 1.51 1.49 -0.08
N GLY A 276 1.81 0.43 0.70
CA GLY A 276 1.97 -0.92 0.15
C GLY A 276 0.76 -1.38 -0.67
N ALA A 277 -0.46 -1.10 -0.21
CA ALA A 277 -1.68 -1.41 -0.96
C ALA A 277 -1.76 -0.65 -2.29
N GLY A 278 -1.33 0.62 -2.32
CA GLY A 278 -1.30 1.44 -3.52
C GLY A 278 -0.26 0.98 -4.54
N ALA A 279 0.85 0.38 -4.09
CA ALA A 279 1.94 -0.09 -4.95
C ALA A 279 1.71 -1.51 -5.50
N ALA A 280 0.81 -2.30 -4.91
CA ALA A 280 0.61 -3.71 -5.27
C ALA A 280 0.34 -3.93 -6.77
N SER A 281 -0.46 -3.05 -7.39
CA SER A 281 -0.74 -3.12 -8.84
C SER A 281 0.52 -2.91 -9.70
N VAL A 282 1.40 -1.98 -9.31
CA VAL A 282 2.68 -1.71 -10.00
C VAL A 282 3.66 -2.87 -9.82
N ALA A 283 3.65 -3.52 -8.65
CA ALA A 283 4.48 -4.69 -8.39
C ALA A 283 4.27 -5.81 -9.42
N THR A 284 3.03 -6.01 -9.90
CA THR A 284 2.77 -7.04 -10.92
C THR A 284 3.45 -6.75 -12.25
N LEU A 285 3.56 -5.48 -12.62
CA LEU A 285 4.23 -5.04 -13.85
C LEU A 285 5.75 -5.13 -13.73
N LEU A 286 6.31 -4.61 -12.63
CA LEU A 286 7.75 -4.64 -12.39
C LEU A 286 8.32 -6.07 -12.34
N HIS A 287 7.53 -7.01 -11.80
CA HIS A 287 7.93 -8.41 -11.67
C HIS A 287 7.33 -9.31 -12.76
N GLN A 288 6.83 -8.71 -13.86
CA GLN A 288 6.33 -9.40 -15.06
C GLN A 288 5.35 -10.53 -14.78
N LYS A 289 4.47 -10.34 -13.79
CA LYS A 289 3.45 -11.34 -13.41
C LYS A 289 2.23 -11.33 -14.33
N ILE A 290 2.11 -10.33 -15.18
CA ILE A 290 1.05 -10.14 -16.15
C ILE A 290 1.67 -10.06 -17.54
N ASN A 291 1.08 -10.78 -18.49
CA ASN A 291 1.43 -10.59 -19.90
C ASN A 291 0.72 -9.34 -20.43
N THR A 292 1.48 -8.32 -20.78
CA THR A 292 0.99 -7.03 -21.29
C THR A 292 1.03 -6.91 -22.82
N GLN A 293 1.75 -7.81 -23.52
CA GLN A 293 2.08 -7.68 -24.94
C GLN A 293 0.88 -7.52 -25.90
N ASN A 294 -0.31 -8.00 -25.51
CA ASN A 294 -1.51 -7.91 -26.34
C ASN A 294 -2.43 -6.72 -25.95
N HIS A 295 -1.97 -5.87 -25.03
CA HIS A 295 -2.75 -4.75 -24.50
C HIS A 295 -2.02 -3.44 -24.76
N LYS A 296 -2.66 -2.52 -25.51
CA LYS A 296 -2.02 -1.25 -25.89
C LYS A 296 -2.04 -0.25 -24.74
N LYS A 297 -3.18 -0.12 -24.05
CA LYS A 297 -3.39 0.89 -23.01
C LYS A 297 -3.88 0.26 -21.71
N ILE A 298 -3.08 0.37 -20.68
CA ILE A 298 -3.31 -0.27 -19.39
C ILE A 298 -3.42 0.80 -18.30
N GLY A 299 -4.55 0.82 -17.59
CA GLY A 299 -4.75 1.63 -16.40
C GLY A 299 -4.34 0.89 -15.14
N VAL A 300 -3.56 1.53 -14.28
CA VAL A 300 -3.07 0.99 -13.02
C VAL A 300 -3.50 1.88 -11.87
N VAL A 301 -4.20 1.31 -10.89
CA VAL A 301 -4.72 2.09 -9.76
C VAL A 301 -3.71 2.13 -8.62
N LEU A 302 -3.25 3.34 -8.26
CA LEU A 302 -2.48 3.62 -7.04
C LEU A 302 -3.47 4.03 -5.94
N SER A 303 -3.96 3.07 -5.18
CA SER A 303 -5.15 3.22 -4.34
C SER A 303 -5.00 4.15 -3.13
N GLY A 304 -3.77 4.39 -2.66
CA GLY A 304 -3.51 5.26 -1.52
C GLY A 304 -2.02 5.52 -1.29
N GLY A 305 -1.72 6.54 -0.47
CA GLY A 305 -0.38 7.00 -0.13
C GLY A 305 -0.11 7.16 1.37
N ASN A 306 -1.00 6.71 2.24
CA ASN A 306 -0.91 6.89 3.70
C ASN A 306 0.06 5.88 4.35
N ILE A 307 1.30 5.82 3.82
CA ILE A 307 2.35 4.98 4.37
C ILE A 307 2.93 5.61 5.64
N ASP A 308 3.24 4.76 6.62
CA ASP A 308 3.97 5.18 7.82
C ASP A 308 5.43 5.53 7.48
N ALA A 309 5.95 6.64 8.03
CA ALA A 309 7.29 7.10 7.77
C ALA A 309 8.38 6.10 8.19
N GLN A 310 8.16 5.33 9.27
CA GLN A 310 9.09 4.28 9.69
C GLN A 310 9.09 3.12 8.68
N MET A 311 7.92 2.72 8.18
CA MET A 311 7.82 1.69 7.15
C MET A 311 8.49 2.14 5.86
N LEU A 312 8.27 3.40 5.44
CA LEU A 312 8.94 3.96 4.26
C LEU A 312 10.47 3.95 4.43
N ASN A 313 10.97 4.33 5.60
CA ASN A 313 12.40 4.25 5.91
C ASN A 313 12.94 2.81 5.79
N ILE A 314 12.22 1.81 6.33
CA ILE A 314 12.61 0.39 6.22
C ILE A 314 12.66 -0.05 4.74
N ILE A 315 11.67 0.35 3.93
CA ILE A 315 11.63 0.02 2.51
C ILE A 315 12.82 0.65 1.78
N ILE A 316 13.10 1.92 2.04
CA ILE A 316 14.25 2.63 1.43
C ILE A 316 15.57 1.96 1.82
N GLU A 317 15.80 1.74 3.10
CA GLU A 317 17.05 1.15 3.59
C GLU A 317 17.29 -0.26 3.00
N LYS A 318 16.28 -1.14 3.09
CA LYS A 318 16.38 -2.49 2.48
C LYS A 318 16.59 -2.43 0.97
N GLY A 319 15.90 -1.52 0.28
CA GLY A 319 16.06 -1.33 -1.15
C GLY A 319 17.45 -0.86 -1.56
N LEU A 320 18.08 0.02 -0.76
CA LEU A 320 19.44 0.48 -0.99
C LEU A 320 20.47 -0.66 -0.86
N PHE A 321 20.31 -1.54 0.13
CA PHE A 321 21.14 -2.74 0.26
C PHE A 321 20.94 -3.70 -0.92
N LYS A 322 19.71 -4.03 -1.28
CA LYS A 322 19.39 -4.96 -2.38
C LYS A 322 19.85 -4.46 -3.75
N SER A 323 19.87 -3.15 -3.95
CA SER A 323 20.36 -2.52 -5.18
C SER A 323 21.86 -2.25 -5.18
N TYR A 324 22.59 -2.80 -4.22
CA TYR A 324 24.04 -2.61 -4.06
C TYR A 324 24.47 -1.14 -3.91
N ARG A 325 23.58 -0.28 -3.39
CA ARG A 325 23.88 1.12 -3.09
C ARG A 325 24.31 1.35 -1.66
N LYS A 326 24.13 0.36 -0.80
CA LYS A 326 24.67 0.26 0.56
C LYS A 326 25.32 -1.10 0.80
N MET A 327 26.36 -1.12 1.62
CA MET A 327 27.05 -2.32 2.04
C MET A 327 27.36 -2.19 3.54
N GLN A 328 27.20 -3.25 4.31
CA GLN A 328 27.63 -3.29 5.71
C GLN A 328 28.69 -4.36 5.88
N ILE A 329 29.85 -3.93 6.39
CA ILE A 329 30.99 -4.80 6.71
C ILE A 329 31.27 -4.76 8.21
N HIS A 330 31.74 -5.88 8.72
CA HIS A 330 32.24 -6.03 10.08
C HIS A 330 33.71 -6.43 10.01
N VAL A 331 34.59 -5.61 10.55
CA VAL A 331 36.05 -5.79 10.48
C VAL A 331 36.61 -5.97 11.87
N THR A 332 37.30 -7.08 12.11
CA THR A 332 38.05 -7.29 13.38
C THR A 332 39.40 -6.63 13.27
N LEU A 333 39.71 -5.74 14.18
CA LEU A 333 41.00 -5.03 14.28
C LEU A 333 41.64 -5.23 15.66
N VAL A 334 42.97 -5.27 15.68
CA VAL A 334 43.70 -5.14 16.94
C VAL A 334 43.42 -3.76 17.53
N ASP A 335 42.97 -3.70 18.78
CA ASP A 335 42.62 -2.45 19.49
C ASP A 335 43.85 -1.67 19.93
N LYS A 336 44.44 -0.93 19.00
CA LYS A 336 45.58 -0.02 19.24
C LYS A 336 45.49 1.24 18.40
N PRO A 337 46.16 2.33 18.80
CA PRO A 337 46.21 3.56 18.03
C PRO A 337 46.66 3.33 16.58
N GLY A 338 45.93 3.90 15.62
CA GLY A 338 46.23 3.87 14.19
C GLY A 338 45.58 2.75 13.38
N THR A 339 45.05 1.67 13.97
CA THR A 339 44.47 0.55 13.22
C THR A 339 43.19 0.96 12.48
N LEU A 340 42.34 1.80 13.08
CA LEU A 340 41.16 2.37 12.42
C LEU A 340 41.56 3.27 11.23
N LEU A 341 42.68 4.03 11.34
CA LEU A 341 43.18 4.86 10.26
C LEU A 341 43.53 4.02 9.02
N HIS A 342 44.21 2.88 9.20
CA HIS A 342 44.52 1.97 8.09
C HIS A 342 43.26 1.44 7.37
N LEU A 343 42.22 1.13 8.14
CA LEU A 343 40.94 0.69 7.58
C LEU A 343 40.28 1.82 6.75
N THR A 344 40.17 3.03 7.34
CA THR A 344 39.55 4.17 6.67
C THR A 344 40.34 4.64 5.44
N ASP A 345 41.69 4.57 5.46
CA ASP A 345 42.51 4.84 4.27
C ASP A 345 42.26 3.82 3.16
N SER A 346 42.04 2.54 3.50
CA SER A 346 41.69 1.52 2.52
C SER A 346 40.31 1.77 1.88
N LEU A 347 39.32 2.18 2.66
CA LEU A 347 38.00 2.56 2.18
C LEU A 347 38.05 3.84 1.32
N LYS A 348 38.92 4.79 1.66
CA LYS A 348 39.18 5.99 0.86
C LYS A 348 39.77 5.61 -0.52
N ILE A 349 40.72 4.68 -0.59
CA ILE A 349 41.28 4.18 -1.86
C ILE A 349 40.18 3.57 -2.73
N ALA A 350 39.23 2.83 -2.13
CA ALA A 350 38.06 2.29 -2.80
C ALA A 350 37.00 3.36 -3.15
N ASN A 351 37.22 4.63 -2.77
CA ASN A 351 36.25 5.71 -2.93
C ASN A 351 34.87 5.39 -2.31
N ALA A 352 34.86 4.65 -1.21
CA ALA A 352 33.67 4.29 -0.46
C ALA A 352 33.35 5.36 0.60
N ASN A 353 32.11 5.89 0.57
CA ASN A 353 31.66 6.86 1.56
C ASN A 353 31.15 6.13 2.81
N ILE A 354 31.61 6.55 3.99
CA ILE A 354 31.20 5.96 5.27
C ILE A 354 29.95 6.69 5.77
N VAL A 355 28.86 5.94 5.94
CA VAL A 355 27.58 6.44 6.46
C VAL A 355 27.48 6.28 7.97
N LYS A 356 27.99 5.16 8.51
CA LYS A 356 27.94 4.84 9.94
C LYS A 356 29.13 4.00 10.32
N ILE A 357 29.68 4.26 11.53
CA ILE A 357 30.70 3.44 12.19
C ILE A 357 30.22 3.14 13.59
N ASP A 358 30.21 1.87 13.96
CA ASP A 358 30.07 1.40 15.34
C ASP A 358 31.34 0.68 15.75
N TYR A 359 31.83 0.97 16.95
CA TYR A 359 33.07 0.43 17.49
C TYR A 359 32.75 -0.38 18.76
N ASP A 360 32.91 -1.70 18.70
CA ASP A 360 32.64 -2.62 19.80
C ASP A 360 33.92 -3.33 20.23
N ARG A 361 34.27 -3.20 21.51
CA ARG A 361 35.41 -3.89 22.18
C ARG A 361 34.95 -4.78 23.33
N PHE A 362 33.65 -4.91 23.56
CA PHE A 362 33.08 -5.61 24.71
C PHE A 362 32.38 -6.92 24.34
N SER A 363 32.25 -7.23 23.05
CA SER A 363 31.64 -8.48 22.62
C SER A 363 32.43 -9.69 23.13
N THR A 364 31.74 -10.63 23.76
CA THR A 364 32.34 -11.90 24.26
C THR A 364 32.83 -12.82 23.15
N LYS A 365 32.61 -12.47 21.88
CA LYS A 365 33.07 -13.20 20.71
C LYS A 365 34.41 -12.72 20.18
N LEU A 366 34.99 -11.66 20.78
CA LEU A 366 36.27 -11.10 20.41
C LEU A 366 37.35 -11.63 21.32
N ASP A 367 38.56 -11.81 20.78
CA ASP A 367 39.76 -12.07 21.61
C ASP A 367 40.14 -10.82 22.39
N TYR A 368 40.79 -11.02 23.53
CA TYR A 368 41.30 -9.91 24.35
C TYR A 368 42.33 -9.10 23.57
N GLY A 369 42.07 -7.80 23.39
CA GLY A 369 42.91 -6.89 22.61
C GLY A 369 42.43 -6.65 21.20
N ASP A 370 41.29 -7.23 20.82
CA ASP A 370 40.63 -6.96 19.54
C ASP A 370 39.38 -6.05 19.71
N ALA A 371 39.00 -5.40 18.61
CA ALA A 371 37.77 -4.64 18.49
C ALA A 371 37.05 -4.99 17.17
N MET A 372 35.73 -5.00 17.21
CA MET A 372 34.88 -5.12 16.04
C MET A 372 34.42 -3.75 15.56
N ILE A 373 34.69 -3.44 14.30
CA ILE A 373 34.24 -2.21 13.65
C ILE A 373 33.15 -2.58 12.67
N SER A 374 31.93 -2.14 12.93
CA SER A 374 30.81 -2.29 12.00
C SER A 374 30.66 -1.01 11.18
N ILE A 375 30.84 -1.09 9.88
CA ILE A 375 30.79 0.07 8.95
C ILE A 375 29.70 -0.11 7.92
N THR A 376 28.82 0.88 7.83
CA THR A 376 27.89 1.00 6.72
C THR A 376 28.48 1.94 5.68
N LEU A 377 28.57 1.47 4.45
CA LEU A 377 29.14 2.18 3.31
C LEU A 377 28.04 2.53 2.29
N GLU A 378 28.13 3.71 1.73
CA GLU A 378 27.44 4.06 0.50
C GLU A 378 28.27 3.59 -0.70
N THR A 379 27.63 2.89 -1.63
CA THR A 379 28.30 2.25 -2.76
C THR A 379 27.60 2.57 -4.09
N LYS A 380 28.31 2.40 -5.22
CA LYS A 380 27.84 2.79 -6.56
C LYS A 380 27.32 1.60 -7.38
N GLY A 381 27.07 0.47 -6.74
CA GLY A 381 26.61 -0.75 -7.40
C GLY A 381 27.50 -1.94 -7.07
N LYS A 382 27.22 -3.05 -7.74
CA LYS A 382 27.83 -4.36 -7.45
C LYS A 382 29.35 -4.35 -7.69
N GLU A 383 29.80 -3.76 -8.82
CA GLU A 383 31.23 -3.69 -9.17
C GLU A 383 32.02 -2.91 -8.11
N HIS A 384 31.46 -1.82 -7.60
CA HIS A 384 32.09 -1.03 -6.54
C HIS A 384 32.21 -1.82 -5.22
N GLN A 385 31.20 -2.62 -4.87
CA GLN A 385 31.30 -3.51 -3.70
C GLN A 385 32.37 -4.59 -3.90
N GLU A 386 32.51 -5.13 -5.10
CA GLU A 386 33.58 -6.10 -5.43
C GLU A 386 34.98 -5.48 -5.31
N GLU A 387 35.16 -4.22 -5.73
CA GLU A 387 36.39 -3.47 -5.55
C GLU A 387 36.73 -3.27 -4.07
N ILE A 388 35.74 -2.89 -3.26
CA ILE A 388 35.92 -2.77 -1.80
C ILE A 388 36.38 -4.09 -1.20
N ARG A 389 35.74 -5.21 -1.50
CA ARG A 389 36.14 -6.55 -1.03
C ARG A 389 37.57 -6.89 -1.43
N LYS A 390 37.94 -6.61 -2.67
CA LYS A 390 39.28 -6.86 -3.19
C LYS A 390 40.34 -6.08 -2.42
N ILE A 391 40.12 -4.78 -2.18
CA ILE A 391 41.04 -3.93 -1.43
C ILE A 391 41.19 -4.40 0.02
N LEU A 392 40.07 -4.70 0.71
CA LEU A 392 40.11 -5.19 2.08
C LEU A 392 40.86 -6.53 2.19
N THR A 393 40.64 -7.45 1.25
CA THR A 393 41.35 -8.74 1.18
C THR A 393 42.86 -8.55 0.91
N GLN A 394 43.25 -7.69 -0.04
CA GLN A 394 44.64 -7.39 -0.35
C GLN A 394 45.38 -6.73 0.82
N LYS A 395 44.68 -5.98 1.65
CA LYS A 395 45.20 -5.37 2.86
C LYS A 395 45.13 -6.29 4.09
N ALA A 396 44.76 -7.56 3.89
CA ALA A 396 44.64 -8.60 4.90
C ALA A 396 43.73 -8.26 6.10
N PHE A 397 42.66 -7.49 5.84
CA PHE A 397 41.62 -7.29 6.86
C PHE A 397 40.79 -8.56 7.04
N ASN A 398 40.50 -8.91 8.29
CA ASN A 398 39.55 -9.95 8.64
C ASN A 398 38.15 -9.31 8.70
N PHE A 399 37.29 -9.59 7.71
CA PHE A 399 35.97 -9.00 7.62
C PHE A 399 34.91 -9.98 7.14
N TYR A 400 33.66 -9.68 7.47
CA TYR A 400 32.48 -10.33 6.92
C TYR A 400 31.36 -9.31 6.64
N GLU A 401 30.38 -9.70 5.86
CA GLU A 401 29.20 -8.87 5.52
C GLU A 401 27.97 -9.38 6.24
N SER A 402 27.05 -8.49 6.61
CA SER A 402 25.80 -8.83 7.31
C SER A 402 24.55 -8.82 6.43
N PHE A 403 24.68 -8.62 5.12
CA PHE A 403 23.57 -8.64 4.15
C PHE A 403 23.92 -9.39 2.88
#